data_4a247794fa5dab39afcf87a5c859139b
#
_entry.id   4a247794fa5dab39afcf87a5c859139b
#
_cell.length_a   1.000
_cell.length_b   1.000
_cell.length_c   1.000
_cell.angle_alpha   90.00
_cell.angle_beta   90.00
_cell.angle_gamma   90.00
#
_symmetry.space_group_name_H-M   'P 1'
#
loop_
_entity.id
_entity.type
_entity.pdbx_description
1 polymer ?
#
loop_
_entity_poly.entity_id
_entity_poly.type
_entity_poly.pdbx_seq_one_letter_code
_entity_poly.pdbx_strand_id
1 'polypeptide(L)'
;MSIAEIKIKVPEQMLAYLQPETNQEELQRNAMIMYPYIKNGVLSHGRVAQILGMKKWDLIELYNRFGFPYLSSVSDFEDDLKTVEELKERF
;
A
#
# COMPACT_ATOMS: atom_id res chain seq x y z
N MET A 1 7.67 10.73 9.24
CA MET A 1 7.92 9.46 8.52
C MET A 1 9.32 9.49 7.93
N SER A 2 10.11 8.48 8.19
CA SER A 2 11.46 8.37 7.61
C SER A 2 11.36 7.98 6.15
N ILE A 3 12.19 8.57 5.31
CA ILE A 3 12.27 8.23 3.90
C ILE A 3 13.53 7.41 3.67
N ALA A 4 13.37 6.29 3.00
CA ALA A 4 14.48 5.42 2.63
C ALA A 4 14.55 5.31 1.12
N GLU A 5 15.73 5.07 0.60
CA GLU A 5 15.95 4.88 -0.83
C GLU A 5 16.38 3.45 -1.08
N ILE A 6 15.83 2.86 -2.13
CA ILE A 6 16.24 1.53 -2.61
C ILE A 6 16.61 1.63 -4.08
N LYS A 7 17.53 0.77 -4.49
CA LYS A 7 17.89 0.66 -5.90
C LYS A 7 17.37 -0.67 -6.41
N ILE A 8 16.55 -0.63 -7.46
CA ILE A 8 16.04 -1.83 -8.12
C ILE A 8 16.49 -1.83 -9.57
N LYS A 9 16.75 -3.02 -10.10
CA LYS A 9 17.12 -3.18 -11.49
C LYS A 9 15.84 -3.37 -12.31
N VAL A 10 15.65 -2.51 -13.30
CA VAL A 10 14.49 -2.57 -14.18
C VAL A 10 14.95 -2.45 -15.63
N PRO A 11 14.18 -2.93 -16.59
CA PRO A 11 14.46 -2.66 -17.99
C PRO A 11 14.54 -1.15 -18.23
N GLU A 12 15.48 -0.73 -19.07
CA GLU A 12 15.73 0.69 -19.29
C GLU A 12 14.47 1.45 -19.72
N GLN A 13 13.63 0.82 -20.54
CA GLN A 13 12.41 1.45 -21.02
C GLN A 13 11.41 1.80 -19.90
N MET A 14 11.52 1.16 -18.74
CA MET A 14 10.67 1.47 -17.59
C MET A 14 11.03 2.77 -16.89
N LEU A 15 12.25 3.26 -17.07
CA LEU A 15 12.70 4.47 -16.37
C LEU A 15 11.81 5.68 -16.65
N ALA A 16 11.32 5.80 -17.87
CA ALA A 16 10.47 6.92 -18.27
C ALA A 16 9.14 6.96 -17.51
N TYR A 17 8.69 5.81 -17.03
CA TYR A 17 7.39 5.68 -16.34
C TYR A 17 7.51 5.63 -14.82
N LEU A 18 8.68 5.29 -14.30
CA LEU A 18 8.87 5.08 -12.86
C LEU A 18 9.35 6.33 -12.12
N GLN A 19 9.66 7.40 -12.83
CA GLN A 19 10.11 8.64 -12.22
C GLN A 19 8.93 9.59 -12.05
N PRO A 20 8.33 9.68 -10.87
CA PRO A 20 7.18 10.54 -10.65
C PRO A 20 7.58 12.01 -10.61
N GLU A 21 6.74 12.86 -11.16
CA GLU A 21 6.95 14.31 -11.14
C GLU A 21 6.22 14.96 -9.97
N THR A 22 5.20 14.31 -9.41
CA THR A 22 4.40 14.84 -8.32
C THR A 22 4.35 13.87 -7.16
N ASN A 23 4.02 14.38 -5.97
CA ASN A 23 3.84 13.55 -4.77
C ASN A 23 2.71 12.55 -4.95
N GLN A 24 1.67 12.93 -5.67
CA GLN A 24 0.53 12.04 -5.94
C GLN A 24 0.95 10.86 -6.83
N GLU A 25 1.74 11.13 -7.86
CA GLU A 25 2.26 10.07 -8.73
C GLU A 25 3.19 9.13 -7.97
N GLU A 26 4.00 9.68 -7.07
CA GLU A 26 4.87 8.88 -6.20
C GLU A 26 4.06 7.96 -5.29
N LEU A 27 2.99 8.48 -4.70
CA LEU A 27 2.10 7.70 -3.86
C LEU A 27 1.43 6.58 -4.65
N GLN A 28 0.94 6.88 -5.84
CA GLN A 28 0.34 5.89 -6.73
C GLN A 28 1.33 4.79 -7.09
N ARG A 29 2.55 5.15 -7.44
CA ARG A 29 3.61 4.19 -7.74
C ARG A 29 3.88 3.29 -6.54
N ASN A 30 4.02 3.86 -5.37
CA ASN A 30 4.29 3.11 -4.15
C ASN A 30 3.14 2.17 -3.80
N ALA A 31 1.90 2.63 -3.97
CA ALA A 31 0.73 1.79 -3.76
C ALA A 31 0.73 0.58 -4.71
N MET A 32 1.09 0.79 -5.97
CA MET A 32 1.16 -0.30 -6.95
C MET A 32 2.28 -1.30 -6.62
N ILE A 33 3.42 -0.81 -6.16
CA ILE A 33 4.53 -1.68 -5.72
C ILE A 33 4.07 -2.58 -4.57
N MET A 34 3.26 -2.07 -3.67
CA MET A 34 2.81 -2.81 -2.48
C MET A 34 1.65 -3.77 -2.75
N TYR A 35 0.98 -3.65 -3.87
CA TYR A 35 -0.20 -4.46 -4.17
C TYR A 35 0.05 -5.98 -4.14
N PRO A 36 1.14 -6.53 -4.70
CA PRO A 36 1.40 -7.97 -4.66
C PRO A 36 1.44 -8.54 -3.25
N TYR A 37 1.89 -7.76 -2.28
CA TYR A 37 1.97 -8.20 -0.89
C TYR A 37 0.59 -8.32 -0.26
N ILE A 38 -0.35 -7.48 -0.69
CA ILE A 38 -1.75 -7.60 -0.28
C ILE A 38 -2.38 -8.83 -0.92
N LYS A 39 -2.18 -8.99 -2.22
CA LYS A 39 -2.74 -10.10 -2.99
C LYS A 39 -2.29 -11.45 -2.46
N ASN A 40 -1.03 -11.54 -2.03
CA ASN A 40 -0.45 -12.77 -1.50
C ASN A 40 -0.72 -12.99 -0.01
N GLY A 41 -1.45 -12.08 0.62
CA GLY A 41 -1.83 -12.23 2.03
C GLY A 41 -0.72 -11.88 3.01
N VAL A 42 0.36 -11.25 2.56
CA VAL A 42 1.47 -10.85 3.44
C VAL A 42 1.10 -9.62 4.26
N LEU A 43 0.39 -8.68 3.65
CA LEU A 43 -0.03 -7.43 4.30
C LEU A 43 -1.52 -7.18 4.03
N SER A 44 -2.19 -6.54 4.98
CA SER A 44 -3.56 -6.09 4.78
C SER A 44 -3.60 -4.73 4.08
N HIS A 45 -4.76 -4.36 3.55
CA HIS A 45 -4.97 -3.03 2.99
C HIS A 45 -4.71 -1.95 4.03
N GLY A 46 -5.19 -2.16 5.25
CA GLY A 46 -5.01 -1.20 6.33
C GLY A 46 -3.54 -1.00 6.69
N ARG A 47 -2.76 -2.09 6.69
CA ARG A 47 -1.33 -2.00 6.99
C ARG A 47 -0.56 -1.27 5.90
N VAL A 48 -0.85 -1.55 4.63
CA VAL A 48 -0.21 -0.85 3.52
C VAL A 48 -0.57 0.63 3.54
N ALA A 49 -1.83 0.96 3.79
CA ALA A 49 -2.25 2.36 3.92
C ALA A 49 -1.47 3.07 5.02
N GLN A 50 -1.28 2.42 6.16
CA GLN A 50 -0.51 2.96 7.27
C GLN A 50 0.94 3.21 6.87
N ILE A 51 1.57 2.26 6.18
CA ILE A 51 2.95 2.40 5.69
C ILE A 51 3.06 3.58 4.73
N LEU A 52 2.08 3.75 3.85
CA LEU A 52 2.07 4.82 2.86
C LEU A 52 1.64 6.18 3.42
N GLY A 53 1.15 6.21 4.66
CA GLY A 53 0.69 7.44 5.28
C GLY A 53 -0.64 7.93 4.74
N MET A 54 -1.55 7.03 4.36
CA MET A 54 -2.85 7.36 3.83
C MET A 54 -3.95 6.56 4.55
N LYS A 55 -5.20 6.95 4.35
CA LYS A 55 -6.33 6.25 4.93
C LYS A 55 -6.63 4.97 4.14
N LYS A 56 -7.08 3.93 4.85
CA LYS A 56 -7.41 2.64 4.22
C LYS A 56 -8.40 2.80 3.05
N TRP A 57 -9.45 3.60 3.25
CA TRP A 57 -10.47 3.78 2.21
C TRP A 57 -9.93 4.52 1.00
N ASP A 58 -9.00 5.45 1.19
CA ASP A 58 -8.35 6.14 0.09
C ASP A 58 -7.49 5.18 -0.74
N LEU A 59 -6.80 4.24 -0.07
CA LEU A 59 -6.02 3.22 -0.75
C LEU A 59 -6.93 2.29 -1.56
N ILE A 60 -8.04 1.85 -0.97
CA ILE A 60 -9.01 0.99 -1.64
C ILE A 60 -9.56 1.67 -2.88
N GLU A 61 -9.92 2.96 -2.76
CA GLU A 61 -10.41 3.73 -3.88
C GLU A 61 -9.35 3.86 -4.98
N LEU A 62 -8.10 4.07 -4.60
CA LEU A 62 -7.00 4.15 -5.55
C LEU A 62 -6.87 2.85 -6.34
N TYR A 63 -6.89 1.70 -5.66
CA TYR A 63 -6.82 0.41 -6.33
C TYR A 63 -8.03 0.14 -7.21
N ASN A 64 -9.22 0.58 -6.80
CA ASN A 64 -10.42 0.46 -7.62
C ASN A 64 -10.29 1.21 -8.94
N ARG A 65 -9.68 2.39 -8.91
CA ARG A 65 -9.46 3.18 -10.12
C ARG A 65 -8.50 2.50 -11.10
N PHE A 66 -7.60 1.66 -10.58
CA PHE A 66 -6.67 0.88 -11.41
C PHE A 66 -7.21 -0.51 -11.76
N GLY A 67 -8.46 -0.80 -11.40
CA GLY A 67 -9.05 -2.10 -11.71
C GLY A 67 -8.71 -3.21 -10.73
N PHE A 68 -8.24 -2.87 -9.52
CA PHE A 68 -7.93 -3.83 -8.46
C PHE A 68 -9.00 -3.74 -7.37
N PRO A 69 -10.08 -4.52 -7.46
CA PRO A 69 -11.16 -4.43 -6.48
C PRO A 69 -10.71 -4.87 -5.08
N TYR A 70 -11.33 -4.28 -4.08
CA TYR A 70 -11.08 -4.66 -2.69
C TYR A 70 -11.65 -6.07 -2.45
N LEU A 71 -10.75 -6.97 -2.05
CA LEU A 71 -11.12 -8.33 -1.68
C LEU A 71 -10.91 -8.46 -0.17
N SER A 72 -12.02 -8.48 0.57
CA SER A 72 -11.98 -8.70 2.00
C SER A 72 -11.68 -10.18 2.27
N SER A 73 -10.56 -10.46 2.90
CA SER A 73 -10.19 -11.82 3.31
C SER A 73 -10.29 -11.94 4.83
N VAL A 74 -10.35 -13.17 5.31
CA VAL A 74 -10.34 -13.44 6.75
C VAL A 74 -9.05 -12.90 7.37
N SER A 75 -7.92 -13.09 6.70
CA SER A 75 -6.63 -12.59 7.16
C SER A 75 -6.61 -11.07 7.27
N ASP A 76 -7.20 -10.37 6.29
CA ASP A 76 -7.28 -8.93 6.29
C ASP A 76 -8.12 -8.42 7.46
N PHE A 77 -9.23 -9.08 7.72
CA PHE A 77 -10.11 -8.77 8.83
C PHE A 77 -9.42 -8.99 10.18
N GLU A 78 -8.75 -10.13 10.35
CA GLU A 78 -8.03 -10.46 11.58
C GLU A 78 -6.92 -9.46 11.86
N ASP A 79 -6.20 -9.04 10.83
CA ASP A 79 -5.12 -8.08 10.97
C ASP A 79 -5.65 -6.71 11.40
N ASP A 80 -6.78 -6.28 10.86
CA ASP A 80 -7.43 -5.04 11.28
C ASP A 80 -7.87 -5.10 12.74
N LEU A 81 -8.39 -6.24 13.20
CA LEU A 81 -8.76 -6.43 14.59
C LEU A 81 -7.55 -6.37 15.51
N LYS A 82 -6.45 -7.01 15.15
CA LYS A 82 -5.21 -6.98 15.93
C LYS A 82 -4.69 -5.56 16.06
N THR A 83 -4.75 -4.79 14.99
CA THR A 83 -4.31 -3.40 15.01
C THR A 83 -5.13 -2.58 16.01
N VAL A 84 -6.45 -2.78 16.02
CA VAL A 84 -7.33 -2.10 16.99
C VAL A 84 -6.99 -2.50 18.42
N GLU A 85 -6.78 -3.77 18.68
CA GLU A 85 -6.41 -4.27 20.01
C GLU A 85 -5.07 -3.70 20.48
N GLU A 86 -4.08 -3.66 19.61
CA GLU A 86 -2.78 -3.07 19.93
C GLU A 86 -2.89 -1.59 20.30
N LEU A 87 -3.72 -0.84 19.57
CA LEU A 87 -3.95 0.57 19.85
C LEU A 87 -4.63 0.75 21.22
N LYS A 88 -5.57 -0.12 21.56
CA LYS A 88 -6.24 -0.08 22.86
C LYS A 88 -5.27 -0.36 24.01
N GLU A 89 -4.35 -1.28 23.83
CA GLU A 89 -3.36 -1.61 24.83
C GLU A 89 -2.36 -0.48 25.07
N ARG A 90 -2.08 0.32 24.05
CA ARG A 90 -1.15 1.46 24.13
C ARG A 90 -1.76 2.69 24.78
N PHE A 91 -3.08 2.74 24.83
CA PHE A 91 -3.81 3.85 25.42
C PHE A 91 -4.49 3.44 26.72
#